data_de52e00943208756ac336754f5a56dfc
#
_entry.id   de52e00943208756ac336754f5a56dfc
#
_cell.length_a   1.000
_cell.length_b   1.000
_cell.length_c   1.000
_cell.angle_alpha   90.00
_cell.angle_beta   90.00
_cell.angle_gamma   90.00
#
_symmetry.space_group_name_H-M   'P 1'
#
loop_
_entity.id
_entity.type
_entity.pdbx_description
1 polymer ?
#
loop_
_entity_poly.entity_id
_entity_poly.type
_entity_poly.pdbx_seq_one_letter_code
_entity_poly.pdbx_strand_id
1 'polypeptide(L)'
;MLLLASFTGCDRAPAPAEENKAIRSPDGARLVRLPPEQLTKSGVTVEPVGRTAFSTYRDFPGVVRPNEHASADITTLVRGRVAEVYADLGQMVVPNQLLAVIHSGDLGLAQSAYLKARARRHVAEQAYQRAQFLFKEKVIGQAEAQRREGEMISIRADAQEAREGLRLLGMDDKQITTLERTQTIRSEIPIMAPFAGRVIARNLTRGEVVETTKKLFVVSDLSSVWVMGNVAEKDISYVQRATAVQDQPAEVHVAAYPDEVFQGIVSYVGDVLDTATRTMQVRVRVSNSDGRLKPEMFATVRVVSKPEPDVITIPKASVLQDHGESVVFVRLNEQEFGRRVVHIAGQNDKQVHVLDGLTEGEEVVVAGAYMLKSELARQQEGAASD
;
A
#
# COMPACT_ATOMS: atom_id res chain seq x y z
N MET A 1 52.09 82.90 -29.37
CA MET A 1 52.24 83.03 -30.82
C MET A 1 51.68 81.81 -31.50
N LEU A 2 50.48 81.98 -32.06
CA LEU A 2 49.99 81.42 -33.33
C LEU A 2 49.79 79.92 -33.39
N LEU A 3 48.73 79.37 -33.87
CA LEU A 3 47.67 79.76 -34.84
C LEU A 3 46.45 78.84 -34.69
N LEU A 4 45.24 79.40 -34.82
CA LEU A 4 43.97 78.70 -35.03
C LEU A 4 43.99 77.96 -36.38
N ALA A 5 43.41 76.77 -36.41
CA ALA A 5 42.85 76.19 -37.61
C ALA A 5 41.52 75.55 -37.29
N SER A 6 40.45 76.15 -37.72
CA SER A 6 39.08 75.72 -37.69
C SER A 6 38.87 74.62 -38.77
N PHE A 7 38.35 73.47 -38.41
CA PHE A 7 37.76 72.54 -39.37
C PHE A 7 36.29 72.30 -39.00
N THR A 8 35.39 72.81 -39.82
CA THR A 8 33.99 72.53 -39.85
C THR A 8 33.78 71.19 -40.52
N GLY A 9 33.47 70.16 -39.72
CA GLY A 9 32.99 68.82 -40.18
C GLY A 9 31.50 68.75 -40.00
N CYS A 10 30.75 68.55 -41.06
CA CYS A 10 29.30 68.26 -41.03
C CYS A 10 29.01 67.04 -40.27
N ASP A 11 28.33 67.16 -39.14
CA ASP A 11 27.76 66.12 -38.37
C ASP A 11 26.44 65.71 -39.03
N ARG A 12 26.46 64.55 -39.71
CA ARG A 12 25.29 63.93 -40.30
C ARG A 12 24.74 62.97 -39.24
N ALA A 13 23.71 63.37 -38.52
CA ALA A 13 22.99 62.55 -37.57
C ALA A 13 22.55 61.19 -38.23
N PRO A 14 22.75 60.03 -37.59
CA PRO A 14 22.20 58.79 -38.10
C PRO A 14 20.69 58.86 -38.01
N ALA A 15 20.02 58.45 -39.10
CA ALA A 15 18.57 58.27 -39.15
C ALA A 15 18.11 57.36 -38.05
N PRO A 16 16.93 57.57 -37.43
CA PRO A 16 16.39 56.66 -36.42
C PRO A 16 16.16 55.34 -37.09
N ALA A 17 16.72 54.27 -36.47
CA ALA A 17 16.43 52.91 -36.85
C ALA A 17 14.92 52.70 -36.75
N GLU A 18 14.31 52.34 -37.85
CA GLU A 18 12.90 51.93 -37.86
C GLU A 18 12.74 50.76 -36.90
N GLU A 19 12.05 50.99 -35.78
CA GLU A 19 11.61 49.95 -34.86
C GLU A 19 10.77 48.93 -35.64
N ASN A 20 11.32 47.75 -35.77
CA ASN A 20 10.67 46.59 -36.41
C ASN A 20 9.37 46.30 -35.63
N LYS A 21 8.25 46.76 -36.18
CA LYS A 21 6.89 46.52 -35.64
C LYS A 21 6.52 45.06 -35.79
N ALA A 22 7.06 44.22 -34.90
CA ALA A 22 6.38 42.93 -34.62
C ALA A 22 4.93 43.27 -34.27
N ILE A 23 3.98 42.69 -34.97
CA ILE A 23 2.55 42.84 -34.70
C ILE A 23 2.29 42.30 -33.31
N ARG A 24 2.13 43.19 -32.33
CA ARG A 24 1.79 42.85 -30.93
C ARG A 24 0.35 43.26 -30.68
N SER A 25 -0.37 42.43 -29.93
CA SER A 25 -1.69 42.81 -29.38
C SER A 25 -1.51 43.95 -28.36
N PRO A 26 -2.60 44.65 -27.93
CA PRO A 26 -2.54 45.62 -26.84
C PRO A 26 -1.89 45.08 -25.57
N ASP A 27 -1.93 43.79 -25.35
CA ASP A 27 -1.32 43.07 -24.21
C ASP A 27 0.12 42.58 -24.47
N GLY A 28 0.77 43.02 -25.56
CA GLY A 28 2.14 42.64 -25.91
C GLY A 28 2.31 41.19 -26.44
N ALA A 29 1.22 40.46 -26.69
CA ALA A 29 1.24 39.10 -27.20
C ALA A 29 1.66 39.07 -28.68
N ARG A 30 2.46 38.07 -29.06
CA ARG A 30 2.85 37.82 -30.46
C ARG A 30 1.65 37.25 -31.20
N LEU A 31 1.29 37.90 -32.33
CA LEU A 31 0.10 37.52 -33.12
C LEU A 31 0.48 36.63 -34.30
N VAL A 32 -0.36 35.67 -34.58
CA VAL A 32 -0.35 34.87 -35.82
C VAL A 32 -1.63 35.14 -36.57
N ARG A 33 -1.49 35.57 -37.84
CA ARG A 33 -2.64 35.74 -38.73
C ARG A 33 -2.66 34.59 -39.74
N LEU A 34 -3.82 33.87 -39.86
CA LEU A 34 -4.04 32.85 -40.85
C LEU A 34 -5.08 33.33 -41.87
N PRO A 35 -4.77 33.27 -43.18
CA PRO A 35 -5.77 33.45 -44.23
C PRO A 35 -6.88 32.42 -44.13
N PRO A 36 -8.15 32.71 -44.54
CA PRO A 36 -9.28 31.81 -44.44
C PRO A 36 -9.06 30.46 -45.09
N GLU A 37 -8.38 30.42 -46.23
CA GLU A 37 -8.05 29.20 -46.98
C GLU A 37 -7.09 28.27 -46.18
N GLN A 38 -6.17 28.87 -45.43
CA GLN A 38 -5.25 28.10 -44.55
C GLN A 38 -5.95 27.65 -43.29
N LEU A 39 -6.86 28.44 -42.74
CA LEU A 39 -7.61 28.09 -41.56
C LEU A 39 -8.44 26.80 -41.77
N THR A 40 -9.08 26.68 -42.91
CA THR A 40 -9.89 25.50 -43.27
C THR A 40 -9.03 24.23 -43.47
N LYS A 41 -7.79 24.38 -43.92
CA LYS A 41 -6.84 23.27 -44.16
C LYS A 41 -6.04 22.92 -42.92
N SER A 42 -5.98 23.82 -41.93
CA SER A 42 -5.10 23.71 -40.77
C SER A 42 -5.61 22.79 -39.67
N GLY A 43 -6.89 22.43 -39.70
CA GLY A 43 -7.48 21.62 -38.61
C GLY A 43 -7.46 22.31 -37.25
N VAL A 44 -7.34 23.66 -37.21
CA VAL A 44 -7.38 24.40 -35.95
C VAL A 44 -8.77 24.32 -35.33
N THR A 45 -8.85 23.77 -34.13
CA THR A 45 -10.08 23.74 -33.32
C THR A 45 -9.85 24.51 -32.04
N VAL A 46 -10.88 25.20 -31.56
CA VAL A 46 -10.85 25.97 -30.33
C VAL A 46 -11.91 25.47 -29.38
N GLU A 47 -11.63 25.59 -28.09
CA GLU A 47 -12.58 25.35 -27.01
C GLU A 47 -12.58 26.53 -26.03
N PRO A 48 -13.74 26.85 -25.43
CA PRO A 48 -13.82 27.90 -24.44
C PRO A 48 -13.09 27.48 -23.15
N VAL A 49 -12.35 28.41 -22.57
CA VAL A 49 -11.76 28.27 -21.25
C VAL A 49 -12.88 28.25 -20.21
N GLY A 50 -12.97 27.19 -19.46
CA GLY A 50 -13.97 27.01 -18.41
C GLY A 50 -13.35 26.84 -17.03
N ARG A 51 -14.21 26.91 -16.01
CA ARG A 51 -13.87 26.56 -14.65
C ARG A 51 -14.47 25.19 -14.32
N THR A 52 -13.64 24.30 -13.81
CA THR A 52 -14.06 22.97 -13.39
C THR A 52 -13.37 22.56 -12.11
N ALA A 53 -13.88 21.51 -11.46
CA ALA A 53 -13.14 20.86 -10.39
C ALA A 53 -11.94 20.10 -10.98
N PHE A 54 -10.75 20.35 -10.44
CA PHE A 54 -9.51 19.77 -10.95
C PHE A 54 -8.80 18.96 -9.87
N SER A 55 -8.33 17.77 -10.26
CA SER A 55 -7.52 16.90 -9.41
C SER A 55 -6.25 16.48 -10.14
N THR A 56 -5.16 16.48 -9.42
CA THR A 56 -3.91 15.85 -9.86
C THR A 56 -3.81 14.44 -9.31
N TYR A 57 -2.91 13.64 -9.85
CA TYR A 57 -2.57 12.35 -9.29
C TYR A 57 -1.07 12.10 -9.34
N ARG A 58 -0.63 11.16 -8.53
CA ARG A 58 0.73 10.64 -8.54
C ARG A 58 0.70 9.13 -8.51
N ASP A 59 1.56 8.53 -9.31
CA ASP A 59 1.70 7.10 -9.44
C ASP A 59 2.91 6.61 -8.65
N PHE A 60 2.71 5.60 -7.82
CA PHE A 60 3.74 5.01 -6.97
C PHE A 60 3.85 3.51 -7.25
N PRO A 61 5.06 2.99 -7.46
CA PRO A 61 5.25 1.55 -7.60
C PRO A 61 4.89 0.85 -6.30
N GLY A 62 4.27 -0.31 -6.40
CA GLY A 62 3.85 -1.08 -5.25
C GLY A 62 3.77 -2.57 -5.53
N VAL A 63 3.43 -3.33 -4.49
CA VAL A 63 3.28 -4.79 -4.53
C VAL A 63 2.01 -5.18 -3.78
N VAL A 64 1.29 -6.14 -4.34
CA VAL A 64 0.13 -6.76 -3.68
C VAL A 64 0.62 -7.67 -2.56
N ARG A 65 0.06 -7.50 -1.36
CA ARG A 65 0.33 -8.32 -0.18
C ARG A 65 -0.96 -8.92 0.37
N PRO A 66 -0.90 -10.06 1.04
CA PRO A 66 -2.06 -10.55 1.79
C PRO A 66 -2.47 -9.51 2.84
N ASN A 67 -3.76 -9.47 3.16
CA ASN A 67 -4.23 -8.73 4.32
C ASN A 67 -3.77 -9.44 5.58
N GLU A 68 -2.78 -8.90 6.29
CA GLU A 68 -2.20 -9.52 7.49
C GLU A 68 -3.22 -9.68 8.62
N HIS A 69 -4.25 -8.83 8.70
CA HIS A 69 -5.33 -8.98 9.66
C HIS A 69 -6.25 -10.18 9.36
N ALA A 70 -6.21 -10.68 8.14
CA ALA A 70 -6.96 -11.84 7.68
C ALA A 70 -6.02 -13.00 7.30
N SER A 71 -4.82 -13.03 7.88
CA SER A 71 -3.80 -14.05 7.65
C SER A 71 -3.34 -14.66 8.98
N ALA A 72 -3.00 -15.94 8.99
CA ALA A 72 -2.42 -16.62 10.14
C ALA A 72 -1.21 -17.45 9.73
N ASP A 73 -0.12 -17.26 10.46
CA ASP A 73 1.02 -18.15 10.47
C ASP A 73 0.73 -19.31 11.40
N ILE A 74 0.62 -20.52 10.88
CA ILE A 74 0.32 -21.71 11.64
C ILE A 74 1.63 -22.38 12.02
N THR A 75 1.87 -22.46 13.33
CA THR A 75 3.05 -23.10 13.95
C THR A 75 2.60 -24.27 14.81
N THR A 76 3.54 -24.92 15.48
CA THR A 76 3.29 -25.94 16.50
C THR A 76 3.78 -25.44 17.88
N LEU A 77 3.11 -25.86 18.94
CA LEU A 77 3.53 -25.57 20.33
C LEU A 77 4.62 -26.52 20.83
N VAL A 78 4.86 -27.62 20.10
CA VAL A 78 5.83 -28.65 20.52
C VAL A 78 6.68 -29.08 19.33
N ARG A 79 7.90 -29.50 19.65
CA ARG A 79 8.76 -30.17 18.69
C ARG A 79 8.20 -31.55 18.34
N GLY A 80 8.28 -31.93 17.05
CA GLY A 80 7.83 -33.27 16.65
C GLY A 80 8.13 -33.60 15.20
N ARG A 81 7.84 -34.84 14.82
CA ARG A 81 7.96 -35.33 13.45
C ARG A 81 6.58 -35.23 12.76
N VAL A 82 6.55 -34.69 11.56
CA VAL A 82 5.34 -34.65 10.72
C VAL A 82 4.97 -36.08 10.35
N ALA A 83 3.83 -36.54 10.84
CA ALA A 83 3.28 -37.87 10.54
C ALA A 83 2.54 -37.87 9.20
N GLU A 84 1.60 -36.93 9.04
CA GLU A 84 0.79 -36.80 7.83
C GLU A 84 0.56 -35.32 7.50
N VAL A 85 0.37 -35.04 6.19
CA VAL A 85 0.01 -33.70 5.67
C VAL A 85 -1.22 -33.89 4.80
N TYR A 86 -2.30 -33.13 5.11
CA TYR A 86 -3.60 -33.24 4.45
C TYR A 86 -3.93 -32.01 3.58
N ALA A 87 -3.33 -30.86 3.89
CA ALA A 87 -3.57 -29.62 3.14
C ALA A 87 -2.40 -29.32 2.19
N ASP A 88 -2.73 -28.83 1.01
CA ASP A 88 -1.75 -28.46 -0.01
C ASP A 88 -1.78 -26.96 -0.34
N LEU A 89 -0.71 -26.49 -0.99
CA LEU A 89 -0.58 -25.10 -1.46
C LEU A 89 -1.74 -24.76 -2.41
N GLY A 90 -2.35 -23.59 -2.20
CA GLY A 90 -3.48 -23.12 -3.00
C GLY A 90 -4.84 -23.69 -2.62
N GLN A 91 -4.92 -24.66 -1.73
CA GLN A 91 -6.17 -25.26 -1.28
C GLN A 91 -6.98 -24.29 -0.42
N MET A 92 -8.30 -24.27 -0.63
CA MET A 92 -9.25 -23.62 0.28
C MET A 92 -9.49 -24.51 1.49
N VAL A 93 -9.46 -23.91 2.68
CA VAL A 93 -9.71 -24.59 3.95
C VAL A 93 -10.82 -23.90 4.72
N VAL A 94 -11.50 -24.67 5.57
CA VAL A 94 -12.57 -24.20 6.47
C VAL A 94 -12.07 -24.19 7.92
N PRO A 95 -12.72 -23.45 8.83
CA PRO A 95 -12.34 -23.43 10.24
C PRO A 95 -12.29 -24.84 10.83
N ASN A 96 -11.27 -25.14 11.64
CA ASN A 96 -11.02 -26.45 12.25
C ASN A 96 -10.79 -27.60 11.27
N GLN A 97 -10.48 -27.32 10.01
CA GLN A 97 -10.03 -28.34 9.07
C GLN A 97 -8.63 -28.82 9.45
N LEU A 98 -8.44 -30.16 9.45
CA LEU A 98 -7.15 -30.79 9.71
C LEU A 98 -6.19 -30.52 8.54
N LEU A 99 -5.05 -29.91 8.84
CA LEU A 99 -4.01 -29.56 7.85
C LEU A 99 -2.84 -30.55 7.89
N ALA A 100 -2.44 -30.96 9.09
CA ALA A 100 -1.34 -31.91 9.30
C ALA A 100 -1.48 -32.57 10.68
N VAL A 101 -0.75 -33.67 10.88
CA VAL A 101 -0.57 -34.33 12.17
C VAL A 101 0.93 -34.40 12.48
N ILE A 102 1.28 -33.98 13.70
CA ILE A 102 2.64 -34.03 14.22
C ILE A 102 2.72 -35.05 15.36
N HIS A 103 3.70 -35.92 15.32
CA HIS A 103 4.01 -36.84 16.40
C HIS A 103 5.11 -36.23 17.29
N SER A 104 4.76 -35.95 18.57
CA SER A 104 5.67 -35.33 19.54
C SER A 104 6.00 -36.29 20.66
N GLY A 105 7.29 -36.63 20.80
CA GLY A 105 7.78 -37.39 21.95
C GLY A 105 7.67 -36.61 23.27
N ASP A 106 7.86 -35.30 23.22
CA ASP A 106 7.79 -34.44 24.42
C ASP A 106 6.39 -34.42 25.01
N LEU A 107 5.33 -34.36 24.17
CA LEU A 107 3.95 -34.48 24.63
C LEU A 107 3.68 -35.86 25.27
N GLY A 108 4.21 -36.93 24.67
CA GLY A 108 4.08 -38.28 25.22
C GLY A 108 4.75 -38.42 26.59
N LEU A 109 5.94 -37.87 26.74
CA LEU A 109 6.65 -37.84 28.02
C LEU A 109 5.90 -37.05 29.09
N ALA A 110 5.38 -35.87 28.76
CA ALA A 110 4.60 -35.02 29.67
C ALA A 110 3.29 -35.74 30.11
N GLN A 111 2.58 -36.42 29.20
CA GLN A 111 1.39 -37.22 29.52
C GLN A 111 1.74 -38.37 30.52
N SER A 112 2.86 -39.06 30.27
CA SER A 112 3.33 -40.11 31.20
C SER A 112 3.69 -39.54 32.57
N ALA A 113 4.39 -38.41 32.63
CA ALA A 113 4.76 -37.74 33.87
C ALA A 113 3.51 -37.34 34.69
N TYR A 114 2.50 -36.76 34.00
CA TYR A 114 1.23 -36.38 34.63
C TYR A 114 0.48 -37.59 35.20
N LEU A 115 0.33 -38.70 34.43
CA LEU A 115 -0.32 -39.92 34.93
C LEU A 115 0.36 -40.49 36.16
N LYS A 116 1.71 -40.48 36.20
CA LYS A 116 2.51 -40.88 37.38
C LYS A 116 2.26 -39.96 38.58
N ALA A 117 2.29 -38.65 38.39
CA ALA A 117 2.06 -37.68 39.47
C ALA A 117 0.62 -37.80 40.01
N ARG A 118 -0.37 -37.96 39.15
CA ARG A 118 -1.77 -38.21 39.53
C ARG A 118 -1.93 -39.50 40.36
N ALA A 119 -1.26 -40.59 39.96
CA ALA A 119 -1.29 -41.84 40.74
C ALA A 119 -0.69 -41.67 42.13
N ARG A 120 0.48 -40.96 42.24
CA ARG A 120 1.10 -40.64 43.55
C ARG A 120 0.18 -39.77 44.40
N ARG A 121 -0.48 -38.79 43.83
CA ARG A 121 -1.45 -37.94 44.55
C ARG A 121 -2.59 -38.78 45.12
N HIS A 122 -3.15 -39.68 44.36
CA HIS A 122 -4.23 -40.55 44.86
C HIS A 122 -3.79 -41.37 46.06
N VAL A 123 -2.57 -41.96 46.04
CA VAL A 123 -2.02 -42.73 47.14
C VAL A 123 -1.79 -41.83 48.39
N ALA A 124 -1.23 -40.62 48.22
CA ALA A 124 -1.00 -39.68 49.29
C ALA A 124 -2.33 -39.20 49.92
N GLU A 125 -3.32 -38.87 49.10
CA GLU A 125 -4.67 -38.50 49.57
C GLU A 125 -5.30 -39.59 50.43
N GLN A 126 -5.22 -40.88 50.02
CA GLN A 126 -5.71 -42.02 50.82
C GLN A 126 -4.91 -42.22 52.09
N ALA A 127 -3.57 -42.03 52.08
CA ALA A 127 -2.73 -42.11 53.25
C ALA A 127 -3.08 -41.02 54.27
N TYR A 128 -3.29 -39.79 53.81
CA TYR A 128 -3.73 -38.70 54.66
C TYR A 128 -5.12 -38.94 55.26
N GLN A 129 -6.08 -39.37 54.47
CA GLN A 129 -7.44 -39.73 54.97
C GLN A 129 -7.39 -40.79 56.05
N ARG A 130 -6.58 -41.85 55.87
CA ARG A 130 -6.36 -42.87 56.91
C ARG A 130 -5.70 -42.28 58.17
N ALA A 131 -4.67 -41.42 58.02
CA ALA A 131 -4.01 -40.78 59.13
C ALA A 131 -4.96 -39.84 59.92
N GLN A 132 -5.82 -39.08 59.23
CA GLN A 132 -6.88 -38.29 59.88
C GLN A 132 -7.84 -39.13 60.72
N PHE A 133 -8.30 -40.28 60.16
CA PHE A 133 -9.15 -41.19 60.89
C PHE A 133 -8.47 -41.77 62.12
N LEU A 134 -7.24 -42.27 62.02
CA LEU A 134 -6.45 -42.83 63.14
C LEU A 134 -6.12 -41.79 64.22
N PHE A 135 -5.91 -40.55 63.82
CA PHE A 135 -5.67 -39.43 64.77
C PHE A 135 -6.95 -39.10 65.53
N LYS A 136 -8.12 -39.10 64.90
CA LYS A 136 -9.41 -38.89 65.53
C LYS A 136 -9.71 -40.01 66.56
N GLU A 137 -9.36 -41.23 66.21
CA GLU A 137 -9.48 -42.41 67.12
C GLU A 137 -8.33 -42.48 68.18
N LYS A 138 -7.44 -41.46 68.22
CA LYS A 138 -6.29 -41.39 69.16
C LYS A 138 -5.27 -42.51 69.02
N VAL A 139 -5.18 -43.16 67.88
CA VAL A 139 -4.23 -44.23 67.56
C VAL A 139 -2.85 -43.70 67.21
N ILE A 140 -2.80 -42.53 66.57
CA ILE A 140 -1.57 -41.84 66.17
C ILE A 140 -1.50 -40.44 66.79
N GLY A 141 -0.28 -39.90 66.93
CA GLY A 141 -0.05 -38.55 67.40
C GLY A 141 -0.26 -37.49 66.35
N GLN A 142 -0.45 -36.22 66.75
CA GLN A 142 -0.66 -35.06 65.89
C GLN A 142 0.51 -34.88 64.89
N ALA A 143 1.74 -35.08 65.31
CA ALA A 143 2.91 -34.94 64.44
C ALA A 143 2.88 -35.86 63.20
N GLU A 144 2.40 -37.11 63.35
CA GLU A 144 2.26 -38.05 62.24
C GLU A 144 1.14 -37.62 61.29
N ALA A 145 -0.01 -37.15 61.81
CA ALA A 145 -1.11 -36.66 60.98
C ALA A 145 -0.66 -35.41 60.15
N GLN A 146 0.04 -34.47 60.80
CA GLN A 146 0.61 -33.26 60.13
C GLN A 146 1.67 -33.64 59.10
N ARG A 147 2.49 -34.65 59.35
CA ARG A 147 3.48 -35.12 58.36
C ARG A 147 2.79 -35.64 57.10
N ARG A 148 1.71 -36.45 57.23
CA ARG A 148 0.93 -36.96 56.10
C ARG A 148 0.18 -35.87 55.35
N GLU A 149 -0.27 -34.86 56.08
CA GLU A 149 -0.87 -33.66 55.47
C GLU A 149 0.15 -32.89 54.60
N GLY A 150 1.33 -32.61 55.14
CA GLY A 150 2.41 -31.94 54.39
C GLY A 150 2.84 -32.72 53.14
N GLU A 151 2.98 -34.06 53.28
CA GLU A 151 3.29 -34.95 52.16
C GLU A 151 2.18 -34.88 51.04
N MET A 152 0.91 -34.96 51.47
CA MET A 152 -0.24 -34.87 50.54
C MET A 152 -0.24 -33.51 49.84
N ILE A 153 -0.01 -32.42 50.52
CA ILE A 153 0.02 -31.06 49.93
C ILE A 153 1.14 -30.95 48.88
N SER A 154 2.36 -31.43 49.21
CA SER A 154 3.48 -31.44 48.28
C SER A 154 3.20 -32.24 47.01
N ILE A 155 2.73 -33.49 47.15
CA ILE A 155 2.44 -34.36 46.00
C ILE A 155 1.26 -33.85 45.17
N ARG A 156 0.31 -33.15 45.81
CA ARG A 156 -0.79 -32.49 45.11
C ARG A 156 -0.30 -31.35 44.24
N ALA A 157 0.66 -30.57 44.75
CA ALA A 157 1.31 -29.50 43.98
C ALA A 157 2.06 -30.06 42.77
N ASP A 158 2.84 -31.15 42.95
CA ASP A 158 3.55 -31.80 41.83
C ASP A 158 2.58 -32.26 40.73
N ALA A 159 1.42 -32.83 41.11
CA ALA A 159 0.39 -33.28 40.15
C ALA A 159 -0.27 -32.12 39.43
N GLN A 160 -0.45 -30.98 40.12
CA GLN A 160 -0.97 -29.77 39.50
C GLN A 160 0.05 -29.16 38.52
N GLU A 161 1.32 -29.11 38.89
CA GLU A 161 2.41 -28.65 38.03
C GLU A 161 2.45 -29.49 36.72
N ALA A 162 2.42 -30.82 36.84
CA ALA A 162 2.41 -31.69 35.68
C ALA A 162 1.15 -31.49 34.80
N ARG A 163 0.01 -31.15 35.40
CA ARG A 163 -1.23 -30.81 34.65
C ARG A 163 -1.08 -29.52 33.87
N GLU A 164 -0.55 -28.49 34.52
CA GLU A 164 -0.29 -27.19 33.85
C GLU A 164 0.73 -27.35 32.72
N GLY A 165 1.74 -28.21 32.90
CA GLY A 165 2.68 -28.58 31.84
C GLY A 165 2.00 -29.12 30.58
N LEU A 166 0.94 -29.94 30.72
CA LEU A 166 0.16 -30.40 29.56
C LEU A 166 -0.61 -29.29 28.86
N ARG A 167 -1.14 -28.31 29.62
CA ARG A 167 -1.80 -27.14 29.05
C ARG A 167 -0.85 -26.26 28.25
N LEU A 168 0.36 -26.03 28.76
CA LEU A 168 1.41 -25.31 28.04
C LEU A 168 1.82 -25.98 26.73
N LEU A 169 1.70 -27.32 26.65
CA LEU A 169 1.91 -28.08 25.42
C LEU A 169 0.67 -28.15 24.51
N GLY A 170 -0.39 -27.39 24.83
CA GLY A 170 -1.58 -27.24 23.99
C GLY A 170 -2.70 -28.24 24.24
N MET A 171 -2.65 -29.07 25.32
CA MET A 171 -3.78 -29.91 25.68
C MET A 171 -4.88 -29.11 26.37
N ASP A 172 -6.10 -29.25 25.89
CA ASP A 172 -7.29 -28.72 26.53
C ASP A 172 -7.78 -29.59 27.69
N ASP A 173 -8.68 -29.04 28.53
CA ASP A 173 -9.22 -29.79 29.68
C ASP A 173 -9.98 -31.04 29.31
N LYS A 174 -10.61 -31.09 28.12
CA LYS A 174 -11.33 -32.29 27.63
C LYS A 174 -10.34 -33.39 27.26
N GLN A 175 -9.23 -33.01 26.63
CA GLN A 175 -8.14 -33.93 26.28
C GLN A 175 -7.47 -34.50 27.55
N ILE A 176 -7.18 -33.64 28.55
CA ILE A 176 -6.63 -34.05 29.83
C ILE A 176 -7.61 -35.01 30.55
N THR A 177 -8.88 -34.68 30.63
CA THR A 177 -9.91 -35.57 31.23
C THR A 177 -10.01 -36.92 30.48
N THR A 178 -9.87 -36.88 29.15
CA THR A 178 -9.85 -38.12 28.37
C THR A 178 -8.61 -38.96 28.69
N LEU A 179 -7.43 -38.32 28.79
CA LEU A 179 -6.19 -38.97 29.22
C LEU A 179 -6.35 -39.60 30.63
N GLU A 180 -6.96 -38.87 31.57
CA GLU A 180 -7.23 -39.36 32.93
C GLU A 180 -8.11 -40.62 32.97
N ARG A 181 -9.13 -40.66 32.12
CA ARG A 181 -10.08 -41.74 32.02
C ARG A 181 -9.52 -42.96 31.29
N THR A 182 -8.87 -42.74 30.14
CA THR A 182 -8.39 -43.81 29.25
C THR A 182 -7.01 -44.32 29.60
N GLN A 183 -6.20 -43.51 30.28
CA GLN A 183 -4.79 -43.74 30.58
C GLN A 183 -3.94 -44.07 29.35
N THR A 184 -4.44 -43.69 28.16
CA THR A 184 -3.78 -43.94 26.87
C THR A 184 -3.05 -42.70 26.44
N ILE A 185 -1.73 -42.79 26.29
CA ILE A 185 -0.85 -41.72 25.82
C ILE A 185 -1.05 -41.56 24.31
N ARG A 186 -1.34 -40.34 23.88
CA ARG A 186 -1.45 -39.97 22.48
C ARG A 186 -0.46 -38.83 22.17
N SER A 187 0.55 -39.16 21.42
CA SER A 187 1.62 -38.22 21.07
C SER A 187 1.33 -37.44 19.77
N GLU A 188 0.16 -37.60 19.19
CA GLU A 188 -0.27 -36.95 17.96
C GLU A 188 -0.98 -35.65 18.26
N ILE A 189 -0.53 -34.59 17.52
CA ILE A 189 -1.06 -33.23 17.62
C ILE A 189 -1.65 -32.88 16.28
N PRO A 190 -2.96 -32.65 16.20
CA PRO A 190 -3.58 -32.14 14.99
C PRO A 190 -3.29 -30.66 14.81
N ILE A 191 -2.82 -30.28 13.63
CA ILE A 191 -2.66 -28.89 13.21
C ILE A 191 -3.90 -28.52 12.40
N MET A 192 -4.66 -27.54 12.90
CA MET A 192 -5.97 -27.15 12.36
C MET A 192 -5.91 -25.75 11.74
N ALA A 193 -6.78 -25.47 10.75
CA ALA A 193 -7.00 -24.13 10.22
C ALA A 193 -7.80 -23.29 11.24
N PRO A 194 -7.36 -22.06 11.57
CA PRO A 194 -8.05 -21.21 12.55
C PRO A 194 -9.32 -20.57 11.97
N PHE A 195 -9.36 -20.30 10.65
CA PHE A 195 -10.47 -19.70 9.93
C PHE A 195 -10.52 -20.20 8.48
N ALA A 196 -11.58 -19.84 7.76
CA ALA A 196 -11.72 -20.13 6.34
C ALA A 196 -10.77 -19.28 5.50
N GLY A 197 -9.99 -19.87 4.62
CA GLY A 197 -9.04 -19.15 3.78
C GLY A 197 -8.33 -20.07 2.80
N ARG A 198 -7.33 -19.52 2.12
CA ARG A 198 -6.46 -20.24 1.19
C ARG A 198 -5.10 -20.48 1.82
N VAL A 199 -4.57 -21.67 1.67
CA VAL A 199 -3.19 -22.00 2.03
C VAL A 199 -2.25 -21.30 1.03
N ILE A 200 -1.56 -20.24 1.46
CA ILE A 200 -0.65 -19.46 0.62
C ILE A 200 0.82 -19.85 0.80
N ALA A 201 1.14 -20.60 1.86
CA ALA A 201 2.45 -21.21 2.04
C ALA A 201 2.31 -22.54 2.78
N ARG A 202 3.12 -23.54 2.38
CA ARG A 202 3.26 -24.85 3.02
C ARG A 202 4.76 -25.18 3.14
N ASN A 203 5.28 -25.15 4.36
CA ASN A 203 6.70 -25.28 4.66
C ASN A 203 7.02 -26.53 5.47
N LEU A 204 6.28 -27.61 5.24
CA LEU A 204 6.53 -28.89 5.89
C LEU A 204 6.34 -30.05 4.91
N THR A 205 7.07 -31.12 5.19
CA THR A 205 6.98 -32.39 4.45
C THR A 205 6.79 -33.56 5.43
N ARG A 206 6.13 -34.63 4.96
CA ARG A 206 5.98 -35.85 5.75
C ARG A 206 7.34 -36.41 6.17
N GLY A 207 7.49 -36.80 7.44
CA GLY A 207 8.72 -37.35 8.00
C GLY A 207 9.71 -36.31 8.51
N GLU A 208 9.52 -35.01 8.20
CA GLU A 208 10.36 -33.91 8.67
C GLU A 208 10.18 -33.68 10.18
N VAL A 209 11.25 -33.30 10.86
CA VAL A 209 11.18 -32.83 12.25
C VAL A 209 11.01 -31.31 12.25
N VAL A 210 9.97 -30.84 12.92
CA VAL A 210 9.62 -29.41 13.02
C VAL A 210 9.81 -28.90 14.44
N GLU A 211 10.27 -27.65 14.52
CA GLU A 211 10.46 -26.90 15.76
C GLU A 211 9.31 -25.91 15.96
N THR A 212 9.14 -25.40 17.18
CA THR A 212 8.04 -24.48 17.56
C THR A 212 8.10 -23.14 16.83
N THR A 213 9.27 -22.70 16.39
CA THR A 213 9.47 -21.44 15.66
C THR A 213 9.17 -21.54 14.18
N LYS A 214 9.00 -22.76 13.63
CA LYS A 214 8.79 -22.98 12.22
C LYS A 214 7.33 -22.68 11.83
N LYS A 215 7.16 -21.80 10.83
CA LYS A 215 5.86 -21.59 10.18
C LYS A 215 5.56 -22.81 9.30
N LEU A 216 4.58 -23.59 9.67
CA LEU A 216 4.17 -24.81 8.97
C LEU A 216 3.32 -24.49 7.74
N PHE A 217 2.30 -23.67 7.96
CA PHE A 217 1.41 -23.15 6.92
C PHE A 217 1.20 -21.66 7.12
N VAL A 218 0.82 -20.99 6.03
CA VAL A 218 0.21 -19.66 6.08
C VAL A 218 -1.16 -19.79 5.44
N VAL A 219 -2.20 -19.47 6.19
CA VAL A 219 -3.59 -19.41 5.71
C VAL A 219 -4.03 -17.95 5.67
N SER A 220 -4.59 -17.52 4.56
CA SER A 220 -5.06 -16.15 4.36
C SER A 220 -6.42 -16.13 3.69
N ASP A 221 -7.30 -15.26 4.17
CA ASP A 221 -8.48 -14.84 3.44
C ASP A 221 -8.06 -13.77 2.43
N LEU A 222 -8.10 -14.13 1.16
CA LEU A 222 -7.73 -13.28 0.04
C LEU A 222 -8.91 -12.50 -0.56
N SER A 223 -10.06 -12.45 0.09
CA SER A 223 -11.22 -11.64 -0.34
C SER A 223 -10.91 -10.12 -0.30
N SER A 224 -9.93 -9.73 0.49
CA SER A 224 -9.31 -8.40 0.46
C SER A 224 -7.79 -8.53 0.49
N VAL A 225 -7.12 -7.64 -0.22
CA VAL A 225 -5.65 -7.57 -0.26
C VAL A 225 -5.16 -6.17 0.08
N TRP A 226 -3.92 -6.09 0.47
CA TRP A 226 -3.22 -4.82 0.62
C TRP A 226 -2.32 -4.58 -0.58
N VAL A 227 -2.27 -3.35 -1.05
CA VAL A 227 -1.28 -2.91 -2.01
C VAL A 227 -0.36 -1.92 -1.30
N MET A 228 0.90 -2.31 -1.17
CA MET A 228 1.92 -1.51 -0.51
C MET A 228 2.63 -0.67 -1.57
N GLY A 229 2.28 0.62 -1.63
CA GLY A 229 2.91 1.59 -2.54
C GLY A 229 4.13 2.24 -1.88
N ASN A 230 5.21 2.43 -2.64
CA ASN A 230 6.44 3.04 -2.19
C ASN A 230 6.53 4.49 -2.69
N VAL A 231 6.38 5.45 -1.79
CA VAL A 231 6.36 6.88 -2.05
C VAL A 231 7.77 7.45 -1.85
N ALA A 232 8.36 8.03 -2.89
CA ALA A 232 9.66 8.67 -2.78
C ALA A 232 9.60 9.91 -1.86
N GLU A 233 10.70 10.23 -1.17
CA GLU A 233 10.80 11.35 -0.21
C GLU A 233 10.26 12.67 -0.75
N LYS A 234 10.56 13.00 -2.01
CA LYS A 234 10.09 14.22 -2.69
C LYS A 234 8.56 14.34 -2.83
N ASP A 235 7.85 13.21 -2.80
CA ASP A 235 6.40 13.13 -3.01
C ASP A 235 5.60 12.98 -1.70
N ILE A 236 6.28 12.90 -0.54
CA ILE A 236 5.64 12.71 0.78
C ILE A 236 4.62 13.82 1.05
N SER A 237 5.00 15.09 0.84
CA SER A 237 4.12 16.23 1.09
C SER A 237 2.85 16.19 0.23
N TYR A 238 2.95 15.65 -0.98
CA TYR A 238 1.78 15.43 -1.85
C TYR A 238 0.84 14.38 -1.26
N VAL A 239 1.37 13.22 -0.89
CA VAL A 239 0.57 12.13 -0.32
C VAL A 239 -0.09 12.57 0.99
N GLN A 240 0.64 13.22 1.90
CA GLN A 240 0.08 13.71 3.16
C GLN A 240 -1.11 14.67 2.95
N ARG A 241 -1.00 15.60 1.98
CA ARG A 241 -2.12 16.49 1.64
C ARG A 241 -3.28 15.74 0.98
N ALA A 242 -2.98 14.82 0.07
CA ALA A 242 -4.00 14.03 -0.62
C ALA A 242 -4.77 13.14 0.35
N THR A 243 -4.09 12.55 1.34
CA THR A 243 -4.66 11.59 2.30
C THR A 243 -5.02 12.19 3.66
N ALA A 244 -5.10 13.51 3.77
CA ALA A 244 -5.50 14.20 5.00
C ALA A 244 -6.94 13.85 5.47
N VAL A 245 -7.75 13.27 4.59
CA VAL A 245 -9.10 12.77 4.90
C VAL A 245 -9.03 11.26 5.05
N GLN A 246 -9.71 10.75 6.08
CA GLN A 246 -9.85 9.31 6.29
C GLN A 246 -10.53 8.64 5.10
N ASP A 247 -10.12 7.41 4.78
CA ASP A 247 -10.68 6.61 3.67
C ASP A 247 -10.52 7.25 2.28
N GLN A 248 -9.40 7.95 2.04
CA GLN A 248 -9.09 8.53 0.73
C GLN A 248 -9.08 7.46 -0.36
N PRO A 249 -9.88 7.62 -1.43
CA PRO A 249 -9.84 6.71 -2.58
C PRO A 249 -8.47 6.68 -3.25
N ALA A 250 -8.08 5.51 -3.72
CA ALA A 250 -6.88 5.29 -4.52
C ALA A 250 -7.19 4.28 -5.63
N GLU A 251 -6.54 4.45 -6.76
CA GLU A 251 -6.63 3.52 -7.88
C GLU A 251 -5.41 2.62 -7.91
N VAL A 252 -5.63 1.35 -8.20
CA VAL A 252 -4.56 0.37 -8.31
C VAL A 252 -4.58 -0.23 -9.71
N HIS A 253 -3.47 -0.10 -10.40
CA HIS A 253 -3.24 -0.67 -11.73
C HIS A 253 -2.26 -1.84 -11.60
N VAL A 254 -2.56 -2.96 -12.23
CA VAL A 254 -1.67 -4.13 -12.26
C VAL A 254 -1.39 -4.55 -13.71
N ALA A 255 -0.15 -4.92 -13.99
CA ALA A 255 0.26 -5.25 -15.35
C ALA A 255 -0.48 -6.47 -15.94
N ALA A 256 -0.99 -7.35 -15.08
CA ALA A 256 -1.79 -8.50 -15.51
C ALA A 256 -3.18 -8.13 -16.06
N TYR A 257 -3.69 -6.93 -15.75
CA TYR A 257 -5.00 -6.43 -16.19
C TYR A 257 -4.86 -4.95 -16.60
N PRO A 258 -4.22 -4.67 -17.76
CA PRO A 258 -3.82 -3.32 -18.15
C PRO A 258 -5.01 -2.36 -18.40
N ASP A 259 -6.16 -2.90 -18.81
CA ASP A 259 -7.36 -2.15 -19.13
C ASP A 259 -8.32 -1.99 -17.93
N GLU A 260 -7.93 -2.49 -16.76
CA GLU A 260 -8.76 -2.47 -15.56
C GLU A 260 -8.13 -1.65 -14.44
N VAL A 261 -8.99 -0.95 -13.70
CA VAL A 261 -8.62 -0.17 -12.52
C VAL A 261 -9.29 -0.78 -11.30
N PHE A 262 -8.48 -1.22 -10.34
CA PHE A 262 -8.98 -1.71 -9.07
C PHE A 262 -9.12 -0.55 -8.09
N GLN A 263 -10.34 -0.31 -7.62
CA GLN A 263 -10.59 0.75 -6.64
C GLN A 263 -10.19 0.27 -5.26
N GLY A 264 -9.50 1.14 -4.53
CA GLY A 264 -9.05 0.88 -3.17
C GLY A 264 -9.18 2.11 -2.29
N ILE A 265 -8.87 1.93 -1.02
CA ILE A 265 -8.90 2.98 0.00
C ILE A 265 -7.54 3.01 0.68
N VAL A 266 -6.95 4.20 0.79
CA VAL A 266 -5.73 4.39 1.58
C VAL A 266 -6.07 4.14 3.05
N SER A 267 -5.53 3.06 3.60
CA SER A 267 -5.78 2.62 4.98
C SER A 267 -4.64 2.94 5.95
N TYR A 268 -3.49 3.31 5.42
CA TYR A 268 -2.32 3.69 6.22
C TYR A 268 -1.31 4.46 5.36
N VAL A 269 -0.73 5.48 5.96
CA VAL A 269 0.41 6.24 5.43
C VAL A 269 1.53 6.13 6.47
N GLY A 270 2.69 5.68 6.05
CA GLY A 270 3.83 5.43 6.95
C GLY A 270 4.39 6.72 7.54
N ASP A 271 4.85 6.63 8.77
CA ASP A 271 5.54 7.73 9.48
C ASP A 271 7.07 7.62 9.40
N VAL A 272 7.56 6.49 8.87
CA VAL A 272 8.99 6.17 8.82
C VAL A 272 9.40 5.88 7.38
N LEU A 273 10.57 6.41 7.00
CA LEU A 273 11.21 6.10 5.73
C LEU A 273 12.02 4.80 5.84
N ASP A 274 11.89 3.96 4.85
CA ASP A 274 12.85 2.89 4.61
C ASP A 274 14.20 3.51 4.20
N THR A 275 15.22 3.28 5.00
CA THR A 275 16.54 3.92 4.81
C THR A 275 17.31 3.38 3.61
N ALA A 276 17.00 2.17 3.15
CA ALA A 276 17.65 1.56 1.98
C ALA A 276 17.08 2.08 0.67
N THR A 277 15.76 2.25 0.61
CA THR A 277 15.06 2.69 -0.62
C THR A 277 14.71 4.18 -0.60
N ARG A 278 14.80 4.86 0.56
CA ARG A 278 14.35 6.24 0.80
C ARG A 278 12.90 6.46 0.39
N THR A 279 12.05 5.49 0.69
CA THR A 279 10.62 5.56 0.42
C THR A 279 9.79 5.43 1.68
N MET A 280 8.64 6.09 1.68
CA MET A 280 7.59 5.92 2.68
C MET A 280 6.55 4.95 2.13
N GLN A 281 6.05 4.05 2.95
CA GLN A 281 5.00 3.11 2.54
C GLN A 281 3.61 3.70 2.68
N VAL A 282 2.78 3.49 1.65
CA VAL A 282 1.34 3.74 1.68
C VAL A 282 0.63 2.43 1.46
N ARG A 283 -0.31 2.09 2.36
CA ARG A 283 -1.12 0.88 2.26
C ARG A 283 -2.49 1.20 1.73
N VAL A 284 -2.84 0.60 0.62
CA VAL A 284 -4.16 0.65 0.02
C VAL A 284 -4.86 -0.69 0.22
N ARG A 285 -6.04 -0.68 0.83
CA ARG A 285 -6.90 -1.86 0.93
C ARG A 285 -7.77 -1.95 -0.31
N VAL A 286 -7.74 -3.09 -0.98
CA VAL A 286 -8.49 -3.38 -2.19
C VAL A 286 -9.36 -4.61 -1.98
N SER A 287 -10.62 -4.55 -2.40
CA SER A 287 -11.50 -5.72 -2.45
C SER A 287 -11.06 -6.66 -3.55
N ASN A 288 -11.03 -7.96 -3.27
CA ASN A 288 -10.56 -9.00 -4.19
C ASN A 288 -11.47 -10.25 -4.12
N SER A 289 -12.78 -10.03 -4.16
CA SER A 289 -13.77 -11.11 -4.04
C SER A 289 -13.70 -12.13 -5.17
N ASP A 290 -13.21 -11.72 -6.35
CA ASP A 290 -12.99 -12.56 -7.52
C ASP A 290 -11.61 -13.27 -7.54
N GLY A 291 -10.73 -12.96 -6.57
CA GLY A 291 -9.42 -13.59 -6.41
C GLY A 291 -8.41 -13.28 -7.52
N ARG A 292 -8.62 -12.22 -8.31
CA ARG A 292 -7.74 -11.82 -9.42
C ARG A 292 -6.42 -11.21 -8.96
N LEU A 293 -6.46 -10.40 -7.92
CA LEU A 293 -5.25 -9.86 -7.31
C LEU A 293 -4.58 -10.94 -6.47
N LYS A 294 -3.38 -11.33 -6.88
CA LYS A 294 -2.61 -12.34 -6.17
C LYS A 294 -1.46 -11.68 -5.42
N PRO A 295 -1.16 -12.14 -4.21
CA PRO A 295 0.06 -11.69 -3.51
C PRO A 295 1.30 -11.77 -4.39
N GLU A 296 2.22 -10.83 -4.20
CA GLU A 296 3.46 -10.62 -4.95
C GLU A 296 3.27 -10.07 -6.38
N MET A 297 2.05 -9.75 -6.84
CA MET A 297 1.88 -9.01 -8.08
C MET A 297 2.42 -7.59 -7.94
N PHE A 298 3.14 -7.12 -8.96
CA PHE A 298 3.50 -5.71 -9.08
C PHE A 298 2.27 -4.88 -9.42
N ALA A 299 2.16 -3.74 -8.76
CA ALA A 299 1.08 -2.80 -8.93
C ALA A 299 1.60 -1.36 -8.98
N THR A 300 0.80 -0.48 -9.57
CA THR A 300 0.97 0.97 -9.46
C THR A 300 -0.18 1.51 -8.63
N VAL A 301 0.14 2.18 -7.54
CA VAL A 301 -0.83 2.88 -6.69
C VAL A 301 -0.93 4.31 -7.19
N ARG A 302 -2.10 4.71 -7.65
CA ARG A 302 -2.42 6.08 -8.03
C ARG A 302 -3.16 6.77 -6.88
N VAL A 303 -2.53 7.77 -6.30
CA VAL A 303 -3.14 8.61 -5.28
C VAL A 303 -3.61 9.90 -5.93
N VAL A 304 -4.92 10.17 -5.83
CA VAL A 304 -5.55 11.35 -6.42
C VAL A 304 -5.66 12.43 -5.35
N SER A 305 -5.30 13.67 -5.70
CA SER A 305 -5.46 14.82 -4.80
C SER A 305 -6.94 15.13 -4.57
N LYS A 306 -7.21 15.81 -3.45
CA LYS A 306 -8.54 16.40 -3.25
C LYS A 306 -8.85 17.34 -4.43
N PRO A 307 -10.06 17.28 -5.01
CA PRO A 307 -10.46 18.21 -6.06
C PRO A 307 -10.40 19.66 -5.59
N GLU A 308 -9.69 20.49 -6.35
CA GLU A 308 -9.76 21.94 -6.20
C GLU A 308 -10.98 22.43 -6.99
N PRO A 309 -11.99 23.00 -6.33
CA PRO A 309 -13.19 23.46 -7.02
C PRO A 309 -12.92 24.76 -7.77
N ASP A 310 -13.66 24.99 -8.85
CA ASP A 310 -13.75 26.27 -9.53
C ASP A 310 -12.39 26.87 -9.99
N VAL A 311 -11.54 26.05 -10.61
CA VAL A 311 -10.26 26.48 -11.16
C VAL A 311 -10.31 26.54 -12.69
N ILE A 312 -9.50 27.41 -13.29
CA ILE A 312 -9.36 27.52 -14.75
C ILE A 312 -8.68 26.28 -15.27
N THR A 313 -9.35 25.56 -16.17
CA THR A 313 -8.81 24.36 -16.81
C THR A 313 -8.90 24.46 -18.31
N ILE A 314 -7.88 23.93 -18.98
CA ILE A 314 -7.85 23.79 -20.44
C ILE A 314 -7.45 22.35 -20.81
N PRO A 315 -7.81 21.86 -21.99
CA PRO A 315 -7.33 20.58 -22.46
C PRO A 315 -5.80 20.55 -22.54
N LYS A 316 -5.19 19.42 -22.13
CA LYS A 316 -3.73 19.26 -22.14
C LYS A 316 -3.11 19.48 -23.53
N ALA A 317 -3.85 19.13 -24.59
CA ALA A 317 -3.44 19.31 -25.97
C ALA A 317 -3.25 20.79 -26.37
N SER A 318 -3.88 21.73 -25.65
CA SER A 318 -3.76 23.17 -25.89
C SER A 318 -2.40 23.75 -25.47
N VAL A 319 -1.67 23.05 -24.60
CA VAL A 319 -0.42 23.56 -24.01
C VAL A 319 0.76 23.07 -24.82
N LEU A 320 1.57 24.00 -25.28
CA LEU A 320 2.85 23.74 -25.94
C LEU A 320 4.02 24.20 -25.05
N GLN A 321 5.15 23.51 -25.18
CA GLN A 321 6.42 23.97 -24.60
C GLN A 321 7.20 24.78 -25.65
N ASP A 322 7.59 25.98 -25.29
CA ASP A 322 8.32 26.90 -26.16
C ASP A 322 9.41 27.64 -25.38
N HIS A 323 10.69 27.37 -25.69
CA HIS A 323 11.85 27.91 -24.99
C HIS A 323 11.83 27.80 -23.46
N GLY A 324 11.24 26.67 -22.93
CA GLY A 324 11.13 26.43 -21.49
C GLY A 324 9.89 27.03 -20.84
N GLU A 325 9.06 27.75 -21.60
CA GLU A 325 7.79 28.33 -21.15
C GLU A 325 6.61 27.46 -21.62
N SER A 326 5.56 27.40 -20.82
CA SER A 326 4.28 26.83 -21.23
C SER A 326 3.44 27.89 -21.94
N VAL A 327 3.08 27.63 -23.19
CA VAL A 327 2.36 28.60 -24.02
C VAL A 327 1.07 27.99 -24.59
N VAL A 328 0.09 28.85 -24.80
CA VAL A 328 -1.16 28.54 -25.49
C VAL A 328 -1.40 29.55 -26.60
N PHE A 329 -2.24 29.19 -27.56
CA PHE A 329 -2.78 30.10 -28.56
C PHE A 329 -4.24 30.40 -28.23
N VAL A 330 -4.56 31.69 -28.06
CA VAL A 330 -5.90 32.21 -27.79
C VAL A 330 -6.44 32.85 -29.05
N ARG A 331 -7.67 32.49 -29.43
CA ARG A 331 -8.36 33.10 -30.58
C ARG A 331 -8.82 34.51 -30.21
N LEU A 332 -8.32 35.51 -30.92
CA LEU A 332 -8.71 36.93 -30.73
C LEU A 332 -9.85 37.31 -31.66
N ASN A 333 -9.81 36.80 -32.89
CA ASN A 333 -10.89 36.93 -33.89
C ASN A 333 -10.87 35.73 -34.87
N GLU A 334 -11.64 35.77 -35.93
CA GLU A 334 -11.76 34.65 -36.90
C GLU A 334 -10.42 34.26 -37.54
N GLN A 335 -9.43 35.14 -37.65
CA GLN A 335 -8.18 34.93 -38.37
C GLN A 335 -6.93 35.17 -37.52
N GLU A 336 -7.06 35.66 -36.30
CA GLU A 336 -5.93 36.07 -35.49
C GLU A 336 -5.89 35.28 -34.19
N PHE A 337 -4.71 34.72 -33.91
CA PHE A 337 -4.38 33.95 -32.72
C PHE A 337 -3.23 34.59 -31.99
N GLY A 338 -3.38 34.84 -30.70
CA GLY A 338 -2.36 35.38 -29.83
C GLY A 338 -1.59 34.28 -29.10
N ARG A 339 -0.26 34.26 -29.23
CA ARG A 339 0.59 33.44 -28.33
C ARG A 339 0.60 34.05 -26.95
N ARG A 340 0.26 33.26 -25.95
CA ARG A 340 0.22 33.68 -24.56
C ARG A 340 0.98 32.71 -23.69
N VAL A 341 1.82 33.21 -22.78
CA VAL A 341 2.47 32.39 -21.74
C VAL A 341 1.49 32.14 -20.63
N VAL A 342 1.45 30.91 -20.15
CA VAL A 342 0.56 30.50 -19.05
C VAL A 342 1.36 29.86 -17.92
N HIS A 343 0.95 30.14 -16.68
CA HIS A 343 1.51 29.50 -15.50
C HIS A 343 0.62 28.32 -15.08
N ILE A 344 1.24 27.14 -15.00
CA ILE A 344 0.54 25.88 -14.73
C ILE A 344 0.73 25.50 -13.27
N ALA A 345 -0.38 25.26 -12.54
CA ALA A 345 -0.37 24.71 -11.19
C ALA A 345 -0.19 23.19 -11.19
N GLY A 346 -0.82 22.51 -12.14
CA GLY A 346 -0.79 21.07 -12.25
C GLY A 346 -1.42 20.57 -13.55
N GLN A 347 -1.20 19.30 -13.85
CA GLN A 347 -1.81 18.63 -15.00
C GLN A 347 -2.21 17.20 -14.64
N ASN A 348 -3.23 16.70 -15.33
CA ASN A 348 -3.60 15.29 -15.36
C ASN A 348 -3.58 14.77 -16.81
N ASP A 349 -4.16 13.59 -17.07
CA ASP A 349 -4.15 12.99 -18.42
C ASP A 349 -4.88 13.84 -19.46
N LYS A 350 -5.91 14.57 -19.06
CA LYS A 350 -6.85 15.26 -19.97
C LYS A 350 -6.72 16.78 -19.94
N GLN A 351 -6.44 17.35 -18.75
CA GLN A 351 -6.55 18.79 -18.48
C GLN A 351 -5.33 19.33 -17.77
N VAL A 352 -5.16 20.63 -17.88
CA VAL A 352 -4.15 21.42 -17.19
C VAL A 352 -4.85 22.53 -16.39
N HIS A 353 -4.49 22.68 -15.11
CA HIS A 353 -4.92 23.78 -14.26
C HIS A 353 -3.99 24.98 -14.49
N VAL A 354 -4.55 26.10 -14.93
CA VAL A 354 -3.86 27.36 -15.22
C VAL A 354 -4.09 28.32 -14.06
N LEU A 355 -2.96 28.80 -13.48
CA LEU A 355 -2.99 29.82 -12.41
C LEU A 355 -3.17 31.23 -12.95
N ASP A 356 -2.48 31.50 -14.06
CA ASP A 356 -2.41 32.86 -14.63
C ASP A 356 -2.17 32.78 -16.14
N GLY A 357 -2.59 33.83 -16.85
CA GLY A 357 -2.43 33.96 -18.30
C GLY A 357 -3.70 33.67 -19.11
N LEU A 358 -4.79 33.21 -18.50
CA LEU A 358 -6.08 33.01 -19.16
C LEU A 358 -7.24 33.50 -18.30
N THR A 359 -8.31 33.91 -18.98
CA THR A 359 -9.58 34.26 -18.34
C THR A 359 -10.70 33.33 -18.81
N GLU A 360 -11.72 33.16 -17.98
CA GLU A 360 -12.90 32.38 -18.34
C GLU A 360 -13.61 32.95 -19.55
N GLY A 361 -14.02 32.06 -20.46
CA GLY A 361 -14.72 32.42 -21.70
C GLY A 361 -13.80 32.74 -22.88
N GLU A 362 -12.48 32.87 -22.69
CA GLU A 362 -11.54 32.95 -23.81
C GLU A 362 -11.51 31.62 -24.58
N GLU A 363 -11.24 31.66 -25.89
CA GLU A 363 -11.15 30.47 -26.71
C GLU A 363 -9.71 30.05 -26.94
N VAL A 364 -9.33 28.88 -26.43
CA VAL A 364 -7.98 28.31 -26.63
C VAL A 364 -7.96 27.30 -27.76
N VAL A 365 -6.87 27.27 -28.50
CA VAL A 365 -6.65 26.29 -29.57
C VAL A 365 -6.34 24.94 -28.99
N VAL A 366 -7.14 23.92 -29.30
CA VAL A 366 -6.98 22.54 -28.81
C VAL A 366 -6.28 21.66 -29.83
N ALA A 367 -6.57 21.84 -31.13
CA ALA A 367 -5.87 21.17 -32.22
C ALA A 367 -5.25 22.19 -33.17
N GLY A 368 -4.15 21.84 -33.81
CA GLY A 368 -3.42 22.73 -34.74
C GLY A 368 -2.51 23.76 -34.09
N ALA A 369 -2.35 23.76 -32.76
CA ALA A 369 -1.50 24.70 -32.02
C ALA A 369 -0.04 24.65 -32.47
N TYR A 370 0.49 23.48 -32.83
CA TYR A 370 1.85 23.33 -33.33
C TYR A 370 2.07 24.02 -34.68
N MET A 371 1.04 23.98 -35.54
CA MET A 371 1.09 24.69 -36.83
C MET A 371 1.12 26.21 -36.64
N LEU A 372 0.30 26.75 -35.72
CA LEU A 372 0.35 28.17 -35.36
C LEU A 372 1.71 28.57 -34.84
N LYS A 373 2.38 27.73 -34.05
CA LYS A 373 3.76 27.98 -33.60
C LYS A 373 4.74 28.06 -34.77
N SER A 374 4.63 27.14 -35.73
CA SER A 374 5.50 27.14 -36.93
C SER A 374 5.25 28.34 -37.83
N GLU A 375 4.00 28.77 -37.98
CA GLU A 375 3.63 29.94 -38.75
C GLU A 375 4.10 31.23 -38.09
N LEU A 376 4.03 31.31 -36.75
CA LEU A 376 4.58 32.42 -35.96
C LEU A 376 6.09 32.57 -36.21
N ALA A 377 6.83 31.45 -36.19
CA ALA A 377 8.27 31.48 -36.45
C ALA A 377 8.58 31.96 -37.87
N ARG A 378 7.84 31.48 -38.87
CA ARG A 378 8.01 31.91 -40.28
C ARG A 378 7.72 33.40 -40.49
N GLN A 379 6.65 33.92 -39.88
CA GLN A 379 6.29 35.34 -39.95
C GLN A 379 7.33 36.23 -39.29
N GLN A 380 8.05 35.72 -38.28
CA GLN A 380 9.17 36.45 -37.63
C GLN A 380 10.45 36.45 -38.46
N GLU A 381 10.76 35.33 -39.15
CA GLU A 381 11.93 35.26 -40.03
C GLU A 381 11.72 36.12 -41.30
N GLY A 382 10.49 36.15 -41.86
CA GLY A 382 10.17 37.05 -43.00
C GLY A 382 10.24 38.52 -42.66
N ALA A 383 9.82 38.90 -41.44
CA ALA A 383 9.91 40.31 -40.98
C ALA A 383 11.35 40.76 -40.59
N ALA A 384 12.27 39.82 -40.43
CA ALA A 384 13.70 40.13 -40.15
C ALA A 384 14.55 40.24 -41.43
N SER A 385 13.97 39.87 -42.60
CA SER A 385 14.65 39.80 -43.89
C SER A 385 14.33 41.00 -44.82
N ASP A 386 13.33 41.79 -44.48
CA ASP A 386 12.97 43.04 -45.14
C ASP A 386 13.48 44.26 -44.32
#